data_a8b82194dd275e47946cfbb847ce2117
#
_entry.id   a8b82194dd275e47946cfbb847ce2117
#
_cell.length_a   1.000
_cell.length_b   1.000
_cell.length_c   1.000
_cell.angle_alpha   90.00
_cell.angle_beta   90.00
_cell.angle_gamma   90.00
#
_symmetry.space_group_name_H-M   'P 1'
#
loop_
_entity.id
_entity.type
_entity.pdbx_description
1 polymer ?
#
loop_
_entity_poly.entity_id
_entity_poly.type
_entity_poly.pdbx_seq_one_letter_code
_entity_poly.pdbx_strand_id
1 'polypeptide(L)'
;MKLISTHMCKEGDCGYHGNLFGGLMLAWLDEAAVAFACELSDTPRMVTVSMDKVEFLKPVRPGQVIKIYGELVKFGTTSCTVKMQARRHSVYNGSEKVVCQTNIKFVRVDGDGEAIPIADHVKNRHRVGDFLVQESHGSL
;
A
#
# COMPACT_ATOMS: atom_id res chain seq x y z
N MET A 1 -1.97 -8.38 6.83
CA MET A 1 -2.20 -7.28 5.88
C MET A 1 -3.68 -7.17 5.54
N LYS A 2 -4.14 -5.96 5.37
CA LYS A 2 -5.53 -5.67 5.03
C LYS A 2 -5.68 -5.56 3.52
N LEU A 3 -6.72 -6.16 2.95
CA LEU A 3 -7.06 -5.97 1.54
C LEU A 3 -7.58 -4.54 1.34
N ILE A 4 -6.95 -3.80 0.44
CA ILE A 4 -7.29 -2.40 0.17
C ILE A 4 -8.07 -2.27 -1.14
N SER A 5 -7.59 -2.91 -2.22
CA SER A 5 -8.24 -2.80 -3.52
C SER A 5 -8.00 -4.04 -4.37
N THR A 6 -8.85 -4.21 -5.38
CA THR A 6 -8.78 -5.32 -6.32
C THR A 6 -8.87 -4.76 -7.73
N HIS A 7 -8.00 -5.24 -8.61
CA HIS A 7 -7.91 -4.79 -10.00
C HIS A 7 -7.89 -5.98 -10.94
N MET A 8 -8.37 -5.77 -12.15
CA MET A 8 -8.22 -6.72 -13.25
C MET A 8 -7.20 -6.15 -14.22
N CYS A 9 -6.18 -6.91 -14.56
CA CYS A 9 -5.24 -6.49 -15.61
C CYS A 9 -5.91 -6.63 -16.97
N LYS A 10 -6.03 -5.52 -17.69
CA LYS A 10 -6.59 -5.48 -19.04
C LYS A 10 -5.47 -5.36 -20.06
N GLU A 11 -5.75 -5.68 -21.33
CA GLU A 11 -4.74 -5.54 -22.38
C GLU A 11 -4.17 -4.11 -22.47
N GLY A 12 -5.03 -3.10 -22.32
CA GLY A 12 -4.62 -1.71 -22.33
C GLY A 12 -3.73 -1.30 -21.16
N ASP A 13 -3.63 -2.13 -20.12
CA ASP A 13 -2.79 -1.89 -18.96
C ASP A 13 -1.36 -2.41 -19.16
N CYS A 14 -1.10 -3.09 -20.27
CA CYS A 14 0.17 -3.77 -20.51
C CYS A 14 1.14 -2.90 -21.27
N GLY A 15 2.44 -3.08 -20.98
CA GLY A 15 3.52 -2.45 -21.70
C GLY A 15 3.87 -3.22 -22.99
N TYR A 16 4.94 -2.80 -23.65
CA TYR A 16 5.38 -3.39 -24.94
C TYR A 16 5.70 -4.88 -24.83
N HIS A 17 6.05 -5.37 -23.62
CA HIS A 17 6.40 -6.77 -23.36
C HIS A 17 5.18 -7.67 -23.12
N GLY A 18 3.95 -7.12 -23.18
CA GLY A 18 2.72 -7.90 -23.00
C GLY A 18 2.32 -8.16 -21.54
N ASN A 19 3.06 -7.63 -20.59
CA ASN A 19 2.77 -7.72 -19.16
C ASN A 19 2.32 -6.36 -18.63
N LEU A 20 1.66 -6.37 -17.46
CA LEU A 20 1.24 -5.14 -16.80
C LEU A 20 2.41 -4.14 -16.74
N PHE A 21 2.15 -2.92 -17.19
CA PHE A 21 3.16 -1.87 -17.18
C PHE A 21 3.54 -1.52 -15.73
N GLY A 22 4.86 -1.53 -15.45
CA GLY A 22 5.37 -1.29 -14.10
C GLY A 22 4.92 0.03 -13.49
N GLY A 23 4.89 1.10 -14.30
CA GLY A 23 4.41 2.40 -13.84
C GLY A 23 2.94 2.38 -13.44
N LEU A 24 2.12 1.59 -14.12
CA LEU A 24 0.70 1.45 -13.74
C LEU A 24 0.56 0.64 -12.45
N MET A 25 1.36 -0.42 -12.28
CA MET A 25 1.39 -1.15 -11.01
C MET A 25 1.73 -0.21 -9.86
N LEU A 26 2.74 0.64 -10.03
CA LEU A 26 3.10 1.63 -9.01
C LEU A 26 1.99 2.63 -8.76
N ALA A 27 1.27 3.05 -9.80
CA ALA A 27 0.11 3.94 -9.64
C ALA A 27 -0.99 3.28 -8.80
N TRP A 28 -1.28 2.02 -9.05
CA TRP A 28 -2.27 1.27 -8.25
C TRP A 28 -1.82 1.14 -6.80
N LEU A 29 -0.54 0.84 -6.56
CA LEU A 29 0.00 0.72 -5.21
C LEU A 29 -0.03 2.06 -4.48
N ASP A 30 0.36 3.14 -5.13
CA ASP A 30 0.38 4.47 -4.53
C ASP A 30 -1.05 4.96 -4.21
N GLU A 31 -1.98 4.77 -5.12
CA GLU A 31 -3.38 5.15 -4.91
C GLU A 31 -4.00 4.38 -3.73
N ALA A 32 -3.81 3.07 -3.68
CA ALA A 32 -4.29 2.26 -2.56
C ALA A 32 -3.61 2.67 -1.25
N ALA A 33 -2.31 2.94 -1.30
CA ALA A 33 -1.52 3.30 -0.12
C ALA A 33 -1.92 4.66 0.44
N VAL A 34 -2.15 5.67 -0.40
CA VAL A 34 -2.55 6.99 0.10
C VAL A 34 -3.95 6.94 0.73
N ALA A 35 -4.88 6.20 0.14
CA ALA A 35 -6.21 6.01 0.73
C ALA A 35 -6.11 5.35 2.11
N PHE A 36 -5.27 4.32 2.22
CA PHE A 36 -5.03 3.62 3.47
C PHE A 36 -4.35 4.52 4.51
N ALA A 37 -3.34 5.28 4.11
CA ALA A 37 -2.65 6.22 5.00
C ALA A 37 -3.59 7.32 5.52
N CYS A 38 -4.48 7.83 4.67
CA CYS A 38 -5.51 8.80 5.08
C CYS A 38 -6.45 8.20 6.13
N GLU A 39 -6.87 6.96 5.92
CA GLU A 39 -7.72 6.24 6.87
C GLU A 39 -7.01 6.04 8.20
N LEU A 40 -5.75 5.59 8.18
CA LEU A 40 -4.95 5.38 9.39
C LEU A 40 -4.69 6.67 10.17
N SER A 41 -4.57 7.79 9.47
CA SER A 41 -4.15 9.07 10.04
C SER A 41 -5.31 10.03 10.31
N ASP A 42 -6.53 9.62 9.99
CA ASP A 42 -7.77 10.41 10.13
C ASP A 42 -7.69 11.79 9.46
N THR A 43 -7.08 11.84 8.30
CA THR A 43 -6.98 13.09 7.54
C THR A 43 -6.90 12.80 6.04
N PRO A 44 -7.56 13.60 5.19
CA PRO A 44 -7.45 13.44 3.74
C PRO A 44 -6.18 14.06 3.15
N ARG A 45 -5.37 14.72 3.98
CA ARG A 45 -4.20 15.50 3.52
C ARG A 45 -2.90 14.79 3.79
N MET A 46 -2.73 13.63 3.16
CA MET A 46 -1.51 12.86 3.18
C MET A 46 -0.89 12.90 1.79
N VAL A 47 0.41 13.17 1.70
CA VAL A 47 1.14 13.20 0.43
C VAL A 47 2.27 12.19 0.42
N THR A 48 2.48 11.53 -0.71
CA THR A 48 3.56 10.58 -0.92
C THR A 48 4.90 11.31 -0.95
N VAL A 49 5.85 10.89 -0.12
CA VAL A 49 7.18 11.49 -0.11
C VAL A 49 8.27 10.51 -0.53
N SER A 50 8.08 9.22 -0.36
CA SER A 50 9.07 8.24 -0.83
C SER A 50 8.47 6.85 -0.97
N MET A 51 9.05 6.09 -1.91
CA MET A 51 8.85 4.64 -2.03
C MET A 51 10.20 3.99 -1.83
N ASP A 52 10.26 2.96 -0.99
CA ASP A 52 11.51 2.31 -0.64
C ASP A 52 11.46 0.83 -1.06
N LYS A 53 12.54 0.36 -1.65
CA LYS A 53 12.70 -1.04 -2.06
C LYS A 53 11.53 -1.52 -2.93
N VAL A 54 11.29 -0.83 -4.02
CA VAL A 54 10.30 -1.29 -5.01
C VAL A 54 10.82 -2.57 -5.67
N GLU A 55 10.06 -3.66 -5.52
CA GLU A 55 10.44 -4.95 -6.07
C GLU A 55 9.33 -5.47 -6.98
N PHE A 56 9.66 -5.67 -8.27
CA PHE A 56 8.79 -6.34 -9.23
C PHE A 56 9.22 -7.80 -9.29
N LEU A 57 8.45 -8.68 -8.65
CA LEU A 57 8.88 -10.05 -8.42
C LEU A 57 8.40 -11.02 -9.49
N LYS A 58 7.23 -10.75 -10.08
CA LYS A 58 6.63 -11.62 -11.11
C LYS A 58 5.83 -10.79 -12.10
N PRO A 59 5.76 -11.22 -13.37
CA PRO A 59 4.93 -10.54 -14.37
C PRO A 59 3.44 -10.75 -14.10
N VAL A 60 2.63 -9.81 -14.58
CA VAL A 60 1.17 -9.90 -14.55
C VAL A 60 0.66 -9.80 -15.98
N ARG A 61 -0.19 -10.71 -16.37
CA ARG A 61 -0.72 -10.81 -17.73
C ARG A 61 -2.17 -10.36 -17.80
N PRO A 62 -2.65 -9.99 -19.00
CA PRO A 62 -4.07 -9.67 -19.18
C PRO A 62 -4.98 -10.79 -18.66
N GLY A 63 -6.06 -10.40 -18.01
CA GLY A 63 -7.03 -11.33 -17.43
C GLY A 63 -6.71 -11.78 -16.01
N GLN A 64 -5.55 -11.44 -15.47
CA GLN A 64 -5.20 -11.81 -14.11
C GLN A 64 -5.73 -10.77 -13.11
N VAL A 65 -6.20 -11.28 -11.96
CA VAL A 65 -6.71 -10.45 -10.87
C VAL A 65 -5.58 -10.11 -9.93
N ILE A 66 -5.46 -8.84 -9.58
CA ILE A 66 -4.47 -8.32 -8.65
C ILE A 66 -5.19 -7.78 -7.42
N LYS A 67 -4.79 -8.27 -6.26
CA LYS A 67 -5.28 -7.76 -4.98
C LYS A 67 -4.15 -7.01 -4.28
N ILE A 68 -4.45 -5.82 -3.78
CA ILE A 68 -3.48 -4.97 -3.13
C ILE A 68 -3.79 -4.95 -1.64
N TYR A 69 -2.74 -5.27 -0.86
CA TYR A 69 -2.79 -5.36 0.60
C TYR A 69 -1.87 -4.32 1.19
N GLY A 70 -2.25 -3.83 2.37
CA GLY A 70 -1.44 -2.87 3.10
C GLY A 70 -1.39 -3.18 4.58
N GLU A 71 -0.32 -2.75 5.22
CA GLU A 71 -0.21 -2.76 6.68
C GLU A 71 0.62 -1.56 7.14
N LEU A 72 0.28 -1.07 8.33
CA LEU A 72 1.04 0.02 8.95
C LEU A 72 2.40 -0.50 9.39
N VAL A 73 3.46 0.21 9.01
CA VAL A 73 4.83 -0.08 9.49
C VAL A 73 5.12 0.77 10.72
N LYS A 74 4.95 2.09 10.60
CA LYS A 74 5.21 3.00 11.71
C LYS A 74 4.64 4.39 11.44
N PHE A 75 4.42 5.14 12.52
CA PHE A 75 4.22 6.58 12.46
C PHE A 75 5.52 7.29 12.86
N GLY A 76 5.86 8.37 12.15
CA GLY A 76 6.79 9.39 12.64
C GLY A 76 6.00 10.55 13.23
N THR A 77 6.66 11.68 13.46
CA THR A 77 5.97 12.87 13.96
C THR A 77 4.94 13.38 12.96
N THR A 78 5.33 13.54 11.70
CA THR A 78 4.47 14.02 10.61
C THR A 78 4.14 12.94 9.61
N SER A 79 4.70 11.74 9.77
CA SER A 79 4.70 10.71 8.73
C SER A 79 3.99 9.43 9.13
N CYS A 80 3.52 8.72 8.10
CA CYS A 80 2.95 7.39 8.19
C CYS A 80 3.61 6.55 7.11
N THR A 81 4.21 5.43 7.49
CA THR A 81 4.83 4.49 6.55
C THR A 81 3.99 3.21 6.51
N VAL A 82 3.64 2.79 5.31
CA VAL A 82 2.85 1.58 5.09
C VAL A 82 3.61 0.63 4.17
N LYS A 83 3.46 -0.66 4.43
CA LYS A 83 3.96 -1.72 3.53
C LYS A 83 2.84 -2.13 2.63
N MET A 84 3.10 -2.14 1.31
CA MET A 84 2.13 -2.49 0.30
C MET A 84 2.59 -3.70 -0.49
N GLN A 85 1.67 -4.62 -0.73
CA GLN A 85 1.90 -5.78 -1.58
C GLN A 85 0.79 -5.90 -2.60
N ALA A 86 1.18 -6.10 -3.86
CA ALA A 86 0.27 -6.53 -4.91
C ALA A 86 0.43 -8.03 -5.09
N ARG A 87 -0.66 -8.77 -5.06
CA ARG A 87 -0.68 -10.22 -5.19
C ARG A 87 -1.52 -10.63 -6.38
N ARG A 88 -1.01 -11.55 -7.17
CA ARG A 88 -1.77 -12.19 -8.22
C ARG A 88 -2.66 -13.27 -7.58
N HIS A 89 -3.97 -13.08 -7.71
CA HIS A 89 -4.96 -13.95 -7.10
C HIS A 89 -5.51 -14.91 -8.14
N SER A 90 -5.44 -16.23 -7.87
CA SER A 90 -6.05 -17.23 -8.73
C SER A 90 -7.55 -17.33 -8.44
N VAL A 91 -8.37 -17.06 -9.45
CA VAL A 91 -9.83 -17.21 -9.32
C VAL A 91 -10.25 -18.66 -9.24
N TYR A 92 -9.36 -19.59 -9.61
CA TYR A 92 -9.67 -21.02 -9.62
C TYR A 92 -9.60 -21.68 -8.24
N ASN A 93 -8.60 -21.30 -7.45
CA ASN A 93 -8.35 -21.95 -6.16
C ASN A 93 -8.05 -20.96 -5.01
N GLY A 94 -8.09 -19.65 -5.30
CA GLY A 94 -7.85 -18.63 -4.29
C GLY A 94 -6.39 -18.46 -3.85
N SER A 95 -5.45 -19.18 -4.48
CA SER A 95 -4.03 -19.00 -4.13
C SER A 95 -3.52 -17.64 -4.58
N GLU A 96 -2.53 -17.11 -3.87
CA GLU A 96 -1.96 -15.80 -4.13
C GLU A 96 -0.45 -15.83 -4.17
N LYS A 97 0.14 -15.02 -5.07
CA LYS A 97 1.58 -14.83 -5.17
C LYS A 97 1.89 -13.34 -5.19
N VAL A 98 2.84 -12.92 -4.39
CA VAL A 98 3.30 -11.53 -4.38
C VAL A 98 3.99 -11.25 -5.71
N VAL A 99 3.52 -10.23 -6.42
CA VAL A 99 4.06 -9.82 -7.72
C VAL A 99 4.81 -8.51 -7.64
N CYS A 100 4.47 -7.65 -6.68
CA CYS A 100 5.16 -6.38 -6.46
C CYS A 100 5.01 -5.98 -4.99
N GLN A 101 6.04 -5.36 -4.42
CA GLN A 101 5.96 -4.85 -3.06
C GLN A 101 6.86 -3.64 -2.87
N THR A 102 6.49 -2.79 -1.92
CA THR A 102 7.23 -1.59 -1.57
C THR A 102 6.74 -1.05 -0.23
N ASN A 103 7.57 -0.26 0.42
CA ASN A 103 7.17 0.57 1.55
C ASN A 103 6.98 2.00 1.04
N ILE A 104 5.87 2.63 1.42
CA ILE A 104 5.56 3.99 0.99
C ILE A 104 5.39 4.86 2.22
N LYS A 105 6.08 6.00 2.21
CA LYS A 105 6.01 6.98 3.28
C LYS A 105 5.17 8.17 2.84
N PHE A 106 4.24 8.55 3.70
CA PHE A 106 3.35 9.70 3.52
C PHE A 106 3.60 10.70 4.63
N VAL A 107 3.37 11.97 4.34
CA VAL A 107 3.48 13.06 5.32
C VAL A 107 2.17 13.81 5.36
N ARG A 108 1.69 14.11 6.56
CA ARG A 108 0.52 14.96 6.76
C ARG A 108 0.89 16.40 6.46
N VAL A 109 0.07 17.06 5.65
CA VAL A 109 0.28 18.46 5.28
C VAL A 109 -0.94 19.30 5.61
N ASP A 110 -0.73 20.60 5.80
CA ASP A 110 -1.80 21.58 5.95
C ASP A 110 -2.28 22.08 4.58
N GLY A 111 -3.15 23.11 4.59
CA GLY A 111 -3.70 23.69 3.37
C GLY A 111 -2.66 24.37 2.47
N ASP A 112 -1.50 24.71 3.01
CA ASP A 112 -0.40 25.34 2.27
C ASP A 112 0.67 24.33 1.86
N GLY A 113 0.47 23.05 2.15
CA GLY A 113 1.41 21.99 1.81
C GLY A 113 2.54 21.82 2.80
N GLU A 114 2.50 22.48 3.95
CA GLU A 114 3.52 22.36 4.98
C GLU A 114 3.25 21.15 5.86
N ALA A 115 4.32 20.43 6.22
CA ALA A 115 4.23 19.24 7.08
C ALA A 115 3.74 19.62 8.48
N ILE A 116 2.73 18.89 8.96
CA ILE A 116 2.20 19.07 10.31
C ILE A 116 2.10 17.71 11.02
N PRO A 117 2.17 17.70 12.36
CA PRO A 117 2.14 16.45 13.11
C PRO A 117 0.83 15.69 12.94
N ILE A 118 0.94 14.36 12.91
CA ILE A 118 -0.22 13.47 13.03
C ILE A 118 -0.62 13.48 14.51
N ALA A 119 -1.93 13.58 14.76
CA ALA A 119 -2.44 13.69 16.14
C ALA A 119 -2.05 12.48 16.99
N ASP A 120 -1.62 12.74 18.22
CA ASP A 120 -1.15 11.69 19.13
C ASP A 120 -2.24 10.66 19.44
N HIS A 121 -3.49 11.09 19.61
CA HIS A 121 -4.57 10.17 19.91
C HIS A 121 -4.84 9.19 18.76
N VAL A 122 -4.63 9.62 17.52
CA VAL A 122 -4.75 8.76 16.34
C VAL A 122 -3.64 7.73 16.33
N LYS A 123 -2.39 8.17 16.54
CA LYS A 123 -1.23 7.28 16.60
C LYS A 123 -1.35 6.26 17.73
N ASN A 124 -1.80 6.70 18.90
CA ASN A 124 -1.95 5.83 20.06
C ASN A 124 -2.98 4.74 19.83
N ARG A 125 -4.08 5.06 19.16
CA ARG A 125 -5.11 4.09 18.80
C ARG A 125 -4.54 2.98 17.92
N HIS A 126 -3.80 3.32 16.88
CA HIS A 126 -3.21 2.35 15.98
C HIS A 126 -2.02 1.62 16.59
N ARG A 127 -1.28 2.30 17.47
CA ARG A 127 -0.16 1.67 18.18
C ARG A 127 -0.63 0.49 19.03
N VAL A 128 -1.76 0.63 19.70
CA VAL A 128 -2.36 -0.48 20.45
C VAL A 128 -2.80 -1.60 19.49
N GLY A 129 -3.43 -1.23 18.37
CA GLY A 129 -3.86 -2.20 17.36
C GLY A 129 -2.66 -2.90 16.72
N ASP A 130 -1.60 -2.17 16.40
CA ASP A 130 -0.39 -2.73 15.82
C ASP A 130 0.31 -3.69 16.77
N PHE A 131 0.38 -3.35 18.04
CA PHE A 131 0.96 -4.22 19.05
C PHE A 131 0.24 -5.57 19.09
N LEU A 132 -1.09 -5.56 19.09
CA LEU A 132 -1.89 -6.79 19.06
C LEU A 132 -1.67 -7.59 17.78
N VAL A 133 -1.60 -6.92 16.64
CA VAL A 133 -1.33 -7.56 15.35
C VAL A 133 0.05 -8.20 15.35
N GLN A 134 1.06 -7.50 15.84
CA GLN A 134 2.43 -8.03 15.93
C GLN A 134 2.50 -9.26 16.82
N GLU A 135 1.83 -9.25 17.95
CA GLU A 135 1.75 -10.43 18.83
C GLU A 135 1.10 -11.60 18.13
N SER A 136 0.02 -11.38 17.39
CA SER A 136 -0.71 -12.46 16.71
C SER A 136 0.10 -13.06 15.55
N HIS A 137 0.95 -12.27 14.91
CA HIS A 137 1.79 -12.73 13.80
C HIS A 137 3.14 -13.23 14.26
N GLY A 138 3.54 -12.94 15.46
CA GLY A 138 4.72 -13.50 16.12
C GLY A 138 6.07 -13.03 15.61
N SER A 139 6.23 -12.70 14.38
CA SER A 139 7.53 -12.43 13.78
C SER A 139 7.50 -11.44 12.64
N LEU A 140 6.69 -10.48 12.75
CA LEU A 140 6.69 -9.44 11.72
C LEU A 140 7.91 -8.52 11.79
#